data_63b03ed31a687139ee1dc344f018077b
#
_entry.id   63b03ed31a687139ee1dc344f018077b
#
_cell.length_a   1.000
_cell.length_b   1.000
_cell.length_c   1.000
_cell.angle_alpha   90.00
_cell.angle_beta   90.00
_cell.angle_gamma   90.00
#
_symmetry.space_group_name_H-M   'P 1'
#
loop_
_entity.id
_entity.type
_entity.pdbx_description
1 polymer ?
#
loop_
_entity_poly.entity_id
_entity_poly.type
_entity_poly.pdbx_seq_one_letter_code
_entity_poly.pdbx_strand_id
1 'polypeptide(L)'
;MAKKKSNKKWIFIGLAVIVLIVAGLAIKKGQSSKSIRVAVEKVAPRTIIETVSANGKIQPAKDIKISPYISGEVIELRVKEGDFVHKGDMLAKIDPQIYISNYDRAKAALKSAQANEAQSKARFTQSKAQFNKTKLDFDRSKQLWEKQVISDADYDAAKSAYEVGKAEVSAAEESYKASQFQVNSANASLKEAQENLNRTSIYAPNDGTVSRLNVEVGERVTGASQFSSGTEIMRIANLDVMEVNVEVNETDIVRVSIMDTALIEVDAYLDRKFKGVITEIATSANTTGTSADQVTNFDVKIKMLKSSYEDLVKTGSKISSPFRPGMSATVEIQTEVVKDVLSVPIQAVTTRADTSGRIKSAREKREDKKSNAGKDEVTQEYVFVVEDGKAKLTAVKTGVQDNMYIQVKEGVKEGDEVIVAPYRAVSKELKNGDEVTVVDKKKLFVKEDK
;
A
#
# COMPACT_ATOMS: atom_id res chain seq x y z
N MET A 1 94.12 62.34 -37.33
CA MET A 1 92.89 62.27 -36.48
C MET A 1 91.85 61.42 -37.22
N ALA A 2 91.68 60.16 -36.80
CA ALA A 2 90.75 59.22 -37.49
C ALA A 2 89.47 59.09 -36.69
N LYS A 3 88.35 59.41 -37.33
CA LYS A 3 86.98 59.27 -36.75
C LYS A 3 86.52 57.82 -36.78
N LYS A 4 86.34 57.21 -35.63
CA LYS A 4 85.81 55.85 -35.36
C LYS A 4 84.27 55.88 -35.66
N LYS A 5 83.84 55.22 -36.74
CA LYS A 5 82.41 55.03 -36.99
C LYS A 5 81.80 54.05 -35.98
N SER A 6 80.76 54.46 -35.27
CA SER A 6 80.03 53.72 -34.26
C SER A 6 79.08 52.65 -34.87
N ASN A 7 79.33 51.36 -34.64
CA ASN A 7 78.53 50.21 -35.10
C ASN A 7 77.29 49.95 -34.28
N LYS A 8 76.74 50.96 -33.59
CA LYS A 8 75.59 50.82 -32.67
C LYS A 8 74.28 50.40 -33.37
N LYS A 9 74.15 50.77 -34.65
CA LYS A 9 72.94 50.45 -35.47
C LYS A 9 72.78 48.94 -35.73
N TRP A 10 73.88 48.20 -35.94
CA TRP A 10 73.86 46.76 -36.20
C TRP A 10 73.54 45.94 -34.90
N ILE A 11 73.88 46.44 -33.79
CA ILE A 11 73.60 45.84 -32.47
C ILE A 11 72.06 45.95 -32.19
N PHE A 12 71.47 47.11 -32.51
CA PHE A 12 70.00 47.30 -32.37
C PHE A 12 69.18 46.45 -33.34
N ILE A 13 69.62 46.23 -34.58
CA ILE A 13 68.99 45.35 -35.53
C ILE A 13 69.08 43.88 -35.06
N GLY A 14 70.22 43.46 -34.58
CA GLY A 14 70.39 42.11 -34.00
C GLY A 14 69.48 41.86 -32.79
N LEU A 15 69.36 42.85 -31.88
CA LEU A 15 68.51 42.76 -30.73
C LEU A 15 67.02 42.74 -31.09
N ALA A 16 66.60 43.50 -32.13
CA ALA A 16 65.23 43.49 -32.63
C ALA A 16 64.85 42.14 -33.27
N VAL A 17 65.76 41.51 -34.00
CA VAL A 17 65.56 40.16 -34.60
C VAL A 17 65.46 39.09 -33.49
N ILE A 18 66.28 39.17 -32.45
CA ILE A 18 66.22 38.26 -31.31
C ILE A 18 64.86 38.42 -30.55
N VAL A 19 64.38 39.65 -30.38
CA VAL A 19 63.09 39.92 -29.74
C VAL A 19 61.94 39.40 -30.60
N LEU A 20 62.01 39.54 -31.94
CA LEU A 20 61.03 38.96 -32.84
C LEU A 20 61.03 37.41 -32.86
N ILE A 21 62.20 36.78 -32.78
CA ILE A 21 62.34 35.32 -32.66
C ILE A 21 61.80 34.86 -31.31
N VAL A 22 62.13 35.50 -30.21
CA VAL A 22 61.65 35.19 -28.88
C VAL A 22 60.12 35.41 -28.78
N ALA A 23 59.59 36.49 -29.38
CA ALA A 23 58.17 36.76 -29.47
C ALA A 23 57.45 35.70 -30.35
N GLY A 24 58.01 35.28 -31.47
CA GLY A 24 57.50 34.22 -32.32
C GLY A 24 57.52 32.86 -31.62
N LEU A 25 58.56 32.54 -30.86
CA LEU A 25 58.62 31.31 -29.99
C LEU A 25 57.69 31.37 -28.80
N ALA A 26 57.46 32.54 -28.19
CA ALA A 26 56.52 32.75 -27.13
C ALA A 26 55.08 32.60 -27.61
N ILE A 27 54.74 33.13 -28.80
CA ILE A 27 53.40 32.95 -29.41
C ILE A 27 53.18 31.48 -29.78
N LYS A 28 54.19 30.77 -30.32
CA LYS A 28 54.11 29.33 -30.63
C LYS A 28 53.99 28.45 -29.38
N LYS A 29 54.55 28.87 -28.24
CA LYS A 29 54.47 28.20 -26.96
C LYS A 29 53.18 28.51 -26.18
N GLY A 30 52.55 29.65 -26.48
CA GLY A 30 51.21 30.02 -25.90
C GLY A 30 50.04 29.33 -26.58
N GLN A 31 50.24 28.67 -27.73
CA GLN A 31 49.19 27.97 -28.49
C GLN A 31 49.25 26.44 -28.31
N SER A 32 49.94 25.95 -27.26
CA SER A 32 49.81 24.56 -26.81
C SER A 32 48.42 24.43 -26.14
N SER A 33 47.44 24.04 -26.94
CA SER A 33 46.13 23.65 -26.41
C SER A 33 46.36 22.59 -25.35
N LYS A 34 45.99 22.89 -24.10
CA LYS A 34 46.02 21.88 -23.00
C LYS A 34 45.03 20.81 -23.42
N SER A 35 45.50 19.73 -24.03
CA SER A 35 44.65 18.58 -24.26
C SER A 35 44.11 18.08 -22.93
N ILE A 36 42.79 17.99 -22.82
CA ILE A 36 42.10 17.54 -21.62
C ILE A 36 42.16 16.01 -21.59
N ARG A 37 42.74 15.43 -20.50
CA ARG A 37 42.74 13.98 -20.34
C ARG A 37 41.35 13.51 -19.99
N VAL A 38 40.80 12.57 -20.77
CA VAL A 38 39.44 12.04 -20.62
C VAL A 38 39.46 10.52 -20.67
N ALA A 39 38.53 9.90 -19.98
CA ALA A 39 38.23 8.48 -20.16
C ALA A 39 36.99 8.34 -21.04
N VAL A 40 37.03 7.36 -21.92
CA VAL A 40 35.94 7.06 -22.84
C VAL A 40 35.35 5.67 -22.58
N GLU A 41 34.10 5.49 -22.94
CA GLU A 41 33.44 4.19 -22.97
C GLU A 41 32.72 4.04 -24.31
N LYS A 42 32.73 2.82 -24.86
CA LYS A 42 32.07 2.54 -26.13
C LYS A 42 30.58 2.36 -25.95
N VAL A 43 29.82 2.98 -26.80
CA VAL A 43 28.37 2.76 -26.90
C VAL A 43 28.14 1.31 -27.32
N ALA A 44 27.42 0.55 -26.51
CA ALA A 44 27.13 -0.84 -26.76
C ALA A 44 25.65 -1.15 -26.45
N PRO A 45 25.08 -2.12 -27.15
CA PRO A 45 23.73 -2.60 -26.80
C PRO A 45 23.76 -3.30 -25.44
N ARG A 46 22.83 -2.92 -24.55
CA ARG A 46 22.66 -3.50 -23.20
C ARG A 46 21.19 -3.64 -22.87
N THR A 47 20.89 -4.53 -21.94
CA THR A 47 19.56 -4.57 -21.31
C THR A 47 19.55 -3.57 -20.16
N ILE A 48 18.65 -2.61 -20.23
CA ILE A 48 18.41 -1.62 -19.18
C ILE A 48 17.13 -2.01 -18.45
N ILE A 49 17.20 -2.03 -17.13
CA ILE A 49 16.07 -2.33 -16.25
C ILE A 49 15.84 -1.08 -15.40
N GLU A 50 14.73 -0.41 -15.65
CA GLU A 50 14.31 0.70 -14.81
C GLU A 50 13.81 0.16 -13.48
N THR A 51 14.31 0.70 -12.38
CA THR A 51 13.95 0.26 -11.04
C THR A 51 13.46 1.41 -10.18
N VAL A 52 12.39 1.15 -9.44
CA VAL A 52 11.89 2.03 -8.38
C VAL A 52 12.20 1.38 -7.04
N SER A 53 12.97 2.07 -6.20
CA SER A 53 13.32 1.58 -4.86
C SER A 53 12.34 2.10 -3.83
N ALA A 54 11.83 1.21 -2.98
CA ALA A 54 10.90 1.54 -1.91
C ALA A 54 11.22 0.71 -0.66
N ASN A 55 10.96 1.29 0.50
CA ASN A 55 11.12 0.61 1.79
C ASN A 55 9.75 0.19 2.33
N GLY A 56 9.73 -0.95 3.03
CA GLY A 56 8.49 -1.46 3.56
C GLY A 56 8.67 -2.50 4.67
N LYS A 57 7.55 -3.11 5.04
CA LYS A 57 7.52 -4.15 6.07
C LYS A 57 6.87 -5.42 5.53
N ILE A 58 7.45 -6.55 5.92
CA ILE A 58 6.91 -7.87 5.64
C ILE A 58 5.70 -8.10 6.56
N GLN A 59 4.59 -8.51 5.98
CA GLN A 59 3.37 -8.85 6.69
C GLN A 59 2.72 -10.08 6.06
N PRO A 60 1.88 -10.82 6.79
CA PRO A 60 1.10 -11.90 6.21
C PRO A 60 0.00 -11.32 5.32
N ALA A 61 -0.33 -12.01 4.23
CA ALA A 61 -1.40 -11.58 3.31
C ALA A 61 -2.78 -11.52 4.01
N LYS A 62 -2.97 -12.32 5.07
CA LYS A 62 -4.18 -12.28 5.90
C LYS A 62 -3.75 -12.21 7.36
N ASP A 63 -4.11 -11.13 8.03
CA ASP A 63 -3.92 -10.89 9.46
C ASP A 63 -5.25 -10.48 10.08
N ILE A 64 -5.81 -11.33 10.94
CA ILE A 64 -7.12 -11.14 11.54
C ILE A 64 -6.96 -10.78 13.01
N LYS A 65 -7.44 -9.60 13.36
CA LYS A 65 -7.54 -9.16 14.76
C LYS A 65 -8.71 -9.84 15.43
N ILE A 66 -8.47 -10.49 16.55
CA ILE A 66 -9.48 -11.11 17.39
C ILE A 66 -9.77 -10.19 18.57
N SER A 67 -10.98 -9.66 18.59
CA SER A 67 -11.50 -8.83 19.68
C SER A 67 -12.81 -9.44 20.20
N PRO A 68 -13.09 -9.40 21.51
CA PRO A 68 -14.30 -9.95 22.07
C PRO A 68 -15.51 -9.07 21.70
N TYR A 69 -16.69 -9.68 21.60
CA TYR A 69 -17.95 -8.93 21.45
C TYR A 69 -18.53 -8.48 22.80
N ILE A 70 -18.05 -9.09 23.90
CA ILE A 70 -18.54 -8.86 25.26
C ILE A 70 -17.38 -8.53 26.19
N SER A 71 -17.67 -7.81 27.26
CA SER A 71 -16.67 -7.41 28.24
C SER A 71 -16.65 -8.41 29.41
N GLY A 72 -15.46 -8.66 29.96
CA GLY A 72 -15.28 -9.54 31.12
C GLY A 72 -13.82 -9.84 31.39
N GLU A 73 -13.56 -10.69 32.37
CA GLU A 73 -12.22 -11.18 32.70
C GLU A 73 -11.90 -12.43 31.90
N VAL A 74 -10.67 -12.53 31.40
CA VAL A 74 -10.18 -13.74 30.71
C VAL A 74 -9.81 -14.79 31.73
N ILE A 75 -10.62 -15.86 31.82
CA ILE A 75 -10.40 -16.93 32.79
C ILE A 75 -9.58 -18.09 32.24
N GLU A 76 -9.53 -18.24 30.90
CA GLU A 76 -8.82 -19.35 30.27
C GLU A 76 -8.23 -18.86 28.95
N LEU A 77 -6.98 -19.21 28.69
CA LEU A 77 -6.25 -18.95 27.44
C LEU A 77 -5.60 -20.27 27.02
N ARG A 78 -6.02 -20.81 25.87
CA ARG A 78 -5.59 -22.15 25.41
C ARG A 78 -4.44 -22.13 24.44
N VAL A 79 -4.06 -20.96 23.96
CA VAL A 79 -3.05 -20.77 22.93
C VAL A 79 -1.96 -19.83 23.39
N LYS A 80 -0.77 -19.99 22.84
CA LYS A 80 0.39 -19.13 23.04
C LYS A 80 0.78 -18.48 21.72
N GLU A 81 1.55 -17.42 21.80
CA GLU A 81 2.15 -16.80 20.63
C GLU A 81 3.04 -17.82 19.87
N GLY A 82 2.82 -17.94 18.56
CA GLY A 82 3.47 -18.92 17.70
C GLY A 82 2.73 -20.25 17.51
N ASP A 83 1.66 -20.51 18.24
CA ASP A 83 0.86 -21.74 18.07
C ASP A 83 0.04 -21.68 16.77
N PHE A 84 -0.04 -22.83 16.10
CA PHE A 84 -0.93 -23.00 14.95
C PHE A 84 -2.32 -23.43 15.45
N VAL A 85 -3.37 -22.79 14.94
CA VAL A 85 -4.77 -23.03 15.28
C VAL A 85 -5.59 -23.34 14.05
N HIS A 86 -6.57 -24.25 14.21
CA HIS A 86 -7.55 -24.55 13.19
C HIS A 86 -8.83 -23.75 13.39
N LYS A 87 -9.55 -23.52 12.31
CA LYS A 87 -10.88 -22.91 12.37
C LYS A 87 -11.79 -23.66 13.33
N GLY A 88 -12.34 -22.95 14.30
CA GLY A 88 -13.22 -23.51 15.33
C GLY A 88 -12.51 -23.92 16.61
N ASP A 89 -11.18 -23.85 16.69
CA ASP A 89 -10.44 -24.07 17.95
C ASP A 89 -10.76 -22.97 18.96
N MET A 90 -10.94 -23.37 20.23
CA MET A 90 -11.17 -22.42 21.31
C MET A 90 -9.87 -21.75 21.72
N LEU A 91 -9.84 -20.42 21.58
CA LEU A 91 -8.68 -19.58 21.84
C LEU A 91 -8.63 -19.07 23.27
N ALA A 92 -9.74 -18.47 23.70
CA ALA A 92 -9.87 -17.83 24.99
C ALA A 92 -11.29 -17.98 25.54
N LYS A 93 -11.44 -17.88 26.83
CA LYS A 93 -12.74 -17.89 27.52
C LYS A 93 -12.82 -16.71 28.48
N ILE A 94 -13.89 -15.95 28.36
CA ILE A 94 -14.26 -14.86 29.27
C ILE A 94 -15.15 -15.43 30.37
N ASP A 95 -15.11 -14.87 31.57
CA ASP A 95 -15.95 -15.27 32.70
C ASP A 95 -17.44 -15.29 32.33
N PRO A 96 -18.09 -16.46 32.30
CA PRO A 96 -19.46 -16.60 31.84
C PRO A 96 -20.51 -16.36 32.97
N GLN A 97 -20.12 -16.14 34.20
CA GLN A 97 -21.02 -16.15 35.35
C GLN A 97 -22.22 -15.19 35.21
N ILE A 98 -21.95 -13.96 34.79
CA ILE A 98 -23.02 -12.97 34.63
C ILE A 98 -23.92 -13.32 33.44
N TYR A 99 -23.36 -13.91 32.38
CA TYR A 99 -24.08 -14.32 31.18
C TYR A 99 -24.93 -15.55 31.41
N ILE A 100 -24.46 -16.51 32.21
CA ILE A 100 -25.24 -17.67 32.70
C ILE A 100 -26.44 -17.18 33.50
N SER A 101 -26.24 -16.25 34.43
CA SER A 101 -27.33 -15.69 35.26
C SER A 101 -28.38 -14.96 34.41
N ASN A 102 -27.94 -14.24 33.37
CA ASN A 102 -28.86 -13.57 32.42
C ASN A 102 -29.62 -14.58 31.56
N TYR A 103 -28.98 -15.63 31.09
CA TYR A 103 -29.61 -16.72 30.37
C TYR A 103 -30.69 -17.42 31.21
N ASP A 104 -30.37 -17.76 32.44
CA ASP A 104 -31.30 -18.42 33.37
C ASP A 104 -32.51 -17.53 33.70
N ARG A 105 -32.29 -16.22 33.85
CA ARG A 105 -33.36 -15.22 34.01
C ARG A 105 -34.29 -15.16 32.80
N ALA A 106 -33.72 -15.07 31.60
CA ALA A 106 -34.49 -15.05 30.37
C ALA A 106 -35.28 -16.36 30.15
N LYS A 107 -34.67 -17.50 30.51
CA LYS A 107 -35.31 -18.81 30.47
C LYS A 107 -36.49 -18.91 31.42
N ALA A 108 -36.35 -18.35 32.65
CA ALA A 108 -37.45 -18.29 33.61
C ALA A 108 -38.60 -17.38 33.09
N ALA A 109 -38.26 -16.23 32.49
CA ALA A 109 -39.23 -15.32 31.88
C ALA A 109 -40.03 -15.99 30.74
N LEU A 110 -39.36 -16.77 29.88
CA LEU A 110 -40.02 -17.56 28.83
C LEU A 110 -41.01 -18.58 29.44
N LYS A 111 -40.60 -19.31 30.47
CA LYS A 111 -41.50 -20.27 31.17
C LYS A 111 -42.72 -19.57 31.75
N SER A 112 -42.56 -18.37 32.33
CA SER A 112 -43.69 -17.56 32.80
C SER A 112 -44.62 -17.11 31.68
N ALA A 113 -44.07 -16.67 30.58
CA ALA A 113 -44.90 -16.28 29.36
C ALA A 113 -45.65 -17.49 28.84
N GLN A 114 -45.05 -18.67 28.75
CA GLN A 114 -45.71 -19.93 28.35
C GLN A 114 -46.82 -20.33 29.29
N ALA A 115 -46.67 -20.16 30.61
CA ALA A 115 -47.75 -20.41 31.56
C ALA A 115 -48.94 -19.46 31.38
N ASN A 116 -48.66 -18.16 31.11
CA ASN A 116 -49.69 -17.16 30.81
C ASN A 116 -50.40 -17.46 29.49
N GLU A 117 -49.71 -17.94 28.49
CA GLU A 117 -50.27 -18.39 27.23
C GLU A 117 -51.23 -19.58 27.45
N ALA A 118 -50.79 -20.58 28.19
CA ALA A 118 -51.61 -21.74 28.52
C ALA A 118 -52.89 -21.32 29.27
N GLN A 119 -52.83 -20.37 30.20
CA GLN A 119 -53.99 -19.80 30.92
C GLN A 119 -54.94 -19.08 29.94
N SER A 120 -54.42 -18.23 29.06
CA SER A 120 -55.24 -17.51 28.05
C SER A 120 -55.87 -18.47 27.07
N LYS A 121 -55.19 -19.52 26.65
CA LYS A 121 -55.70 -20.60 25.82
C LYS A 121 -56.87 -21.34 26.48
N ALA A 122 -56.74 -21.65 27.79
CA ALA A 122 -57.79 -22.29 28.55
C ALA A 122 -59.04 -21.39 28.62
N ARG A 123 -58.90 -20.07 28.86
CA ARG A 123 -59.99 -19.10 28.85
C ARG A 123 -60.67 -19.03 27.50
N PHE A 124 -59.89 -18.93 26.40
CA PHE A 124 -60.43 -18.96 25.04
C PHE A 124 -61.25 -20.22 24.79
N THR A 125 -60.74 -21.39 25.15
CA THR A 125 -61.42 -22.66 25.01
C THR A 125 -62.74 -22.68 25.82
N GLN A 126 -62.74 -22.15 27.04
CA GLN A 126 -63.93 -22.01 27.89
C GLN A 126 -65.00 -21.10 27.22
N SER A 127 -64.60 -19.88 26.77
CA SER A 127 -65.50 -18.93 26.10
C SER A 127 -66.05 -19.55 24.84
N LYS A 128 -65.27 -20.28 24.06
CA LYS A 128 -65.70 -20.99 22.86
C LYS A 128 -66.75 -22.07 23.18
N ALA A 129 -66.56 -22.83 24.24
CA ALA A 129 -67.55 -23.84 24.64
C ALA A 129 -68.88 -23.21 25.13
N GLN A 130 -68.82 -22.11 25.88
CA GLN A 130 -70.01 -21.34 26.29
C GLN A 130 -70.75 -20.75 25.10
N PHE A 131 -70.04 -20.17 24.14
CA PHE A 131 -70.62 -19.63 22.89
C PHE A 131 -71.33 -20.72 22.08
N ASN A 132 -70.73 -21.92 21.95
CA ASN A 132 -71.34 -23.03 21.26
C ASN A 132 -72.72 -23.38 21.87
N LYS A 133 -72.85 -23.37 23.23
CA LYS A 133 -74.10 -23.53 23.89
C LYS A 133 -75.11 -22.43 23.51
N THR A 134 -74.74 -21.16 23.64
CA THR A 134 -75.57 -19.99 23.34
C THR A 134 -75.99 -19.99 21.88
N LYS A 135 -75.10 -20.40 20.96
CA LYS A 135 -75.35 -20.55 19.54
C LYS A 135 -76.44 -21.59 19.26
N LEU A 136 -76.40 -22.76 19.88
CA LEU A 136 -77.40 -23.80 19.76
C LEU A 136 -78.79 -23.36 20.32
N ASP A 137 -78.80 -22.58 21.40
CA ASP A 137 -80.01 -22.03 21.99
C ASP A 137 -80.62 -20.95 21.06
N PHE A 138 -79.78 -20.07 20.46
CA PHE A 138 -80.19 -19.10 19.46
C PHE A 138 -80.76 -19.76 18.17
N ASP A 139 -80.06 -20.77 17.63
CA ASP A 139 -80.46 -21.49 16.44
C ASP A 139 -81.85 -22.17 16.67
N ARG A 140 -82.10 -22.71 17.91
CA ARG A 140 -83.39 -23.26 18.30
C ARG A 140 -84.50 -22.15 18.39
N SER A 141 -84.21 -21.05 19.07
CA SER A 141 -85.13 -19.91 19.20
C SER A 141 -85.48 -19.33 17.81
N LYS A 142 -84.49 -19.23 16.91
CA LYS A 142 -84.72 -18.78 15.54
C LYS A 142 -85.76 -19.67 14.77
N GLN A 143 -85.60 -21.02 14.88
CA GLN A 143 -86.54 -21.97 14.24
C GLN A 143 -87.96 -21.90 14.84
N LEU A 144 -88.06 -21.65 16.17
CA LEU A 144 -89.37 -21.49 16.83
C LEU A 144 -90.09 -20.15 16.42
N TRP A 145 -89.30 -19.07 16.29
CA TRP A 145 -89.76 -17.77 15.87
C TRP A 145 -90.25 -17.81 14.40
N GLU A 146 -89.50 -18.45 13.50
CA GLU A 146 -89.89 -18.66 12.10
C GLU A 146 -91.20 -19.44 11.98
N LYS A 147 -91.48 -20.28 12.98
CA LYS A 147 -92.78 -21.02 13.09
C LYS A 147 -93.82 -20.26 13.93
N GLN A 148 -93.58 -19.02 14.30
CA GLN A 148 -94.42 -18.16 15.09
C GLN A 148 -94.84 -18.73 16.45
N VAL A 149 -93.95 -19.53 17.09
CA VAL A 149 -94.16 -20.19 18.40
C VAL A 149 -93.69 -19.33 19.60
N ILE A 150 -92.73 -18.42 19.36
CA ILE A 150 -92.22 -17.51 20.40
C ILE A 150 -92.42 -16.06 20.00
N SER A 151 -92.34 -15.10 20.98
CA SER A 151 -92.46 -13.67 20.78
C SER A 151 -91.24 -13.04 20.11
N ASP A 152 -91.34 -11.86 19.48
CA ASP A 152 -90.27 -11.06 18.93
C ASP A 152 -89.29 -10.70 20.07
N ALA A 153 -89.75 -10.37 21.27
CA ALA A 153 -88.90 -10.05 22.44
C ALA A 153 -88.04 -11.21 22.86
N ASP A 154 -88.56 -12.46 22.83
CA ASP A 154 -87.82 -13.67 23.17
C ASP A 154 -86.75 -13.95 22.11
N TYR A 155 -87.07 -13.73 20.81
CA TYR A 155 -86.06 -13.84 19.75
C TYR A 155 -84.93 -12.80 19.86
N ASP A 156 -85.30 -11.53 20.12
CA ASP A 156 -84.30 -10.43 20.26
C ASP A 156 -83.44 -10.66 21.48
N ALA A 157 -84.00 -11.22 22.60
CA ALA A 157 -83.20 -11.61 23.76
C ALA A 157 -82.16 -12.71 23.41
N ALA A 158 -82.56 -13.74 22.67
CA ALA A 158 -81.75 -14.84 22.22
C ALA A 158 -80.65 -14.35 21.25
N LYS A 159 -81.03 -13.43 20.33
CA LYS A 159 -80.06 -12.79 19.40
C LYS A 159 -79.02 -11.94 20.11
N SER A 160 -79.46 -11.12 21.07
CA SER A 160 -78.50 -10.33 21.91
C SER A 160 -77.52 -11.19 22.69
N ALA A 161 -78.05 -12.31 23.29
CA ALA A 161 -77.17 -13.25 23.96
C ALA A 161 -76.09 -13.91 23.04
N TYR A 162 -76.53 -14.25 21.81
CA TYR A 162 -75.61 -14.77 20.77
C TYR A 162 -74.57 -13.75 20.39
N GLU A 163 -74.88 -12.48 20.12
CA GLU A 163 -73.89 -11.44 19.74
C GLU A 163 -72.92 -11.14 20.89
N VAL A 164 -73.41 -11.12 22.17
CA VAL A 164 -72.52 -10.99 23.35
C VAL A 164 -71.58 -12.15 23.43
N GLY A 165 -72.04 -13.38 23.32
CA GLY A 165 -71.20 -14.58 23.37
C GLY A 165 -70.16 -14.61 22.24
N LYS A 166 -70.52 -14.13 21.02
CA LYS A 166 -69.61 -13.99 19.90
C LYS A 166 -68.49 -12.98 20.22
N ALA A 167 -68.88 -11.83 20.77
CA ALA A 167 -67.91 -10.79 21.17
C ALA A 167 -66.94 -11.27 22.25
N GLU A 168 -67.49 -12.07 23.27
CA GLU A 168 -66.64 -12.67 24.31
C GLU A 168 -65.60 -13.65 23.75
N VAL A 169 -65.98 -14.51 22.79
CA VAL A 169 -65.01 -15.41 22.11
C VAL A 169 -63.94 -14.62 21.38
N SER A 170 -64.35 -13.59 20.62
CA SER A 170 -63.39 -12.74 19.89
C SER A 170 -62.41 -12.04 20.84
N ALA A 171 -62.91 -11.50 21.96
CA ALA A 171 -62.04 -10.89 22.99
C ALA A 171 -61.06 -11.89 23.62
N ALA A 172 -61.53 -13.12 23.93
CA ALA A 172 -60.68 -14.18 24.44
C ALA A 172 -59.65 -14.69 23.44
N GLU A 173 -60.01 -14.73 22.14
CA GLU A 173 -59.12 -15.09 21.07
C GLU A 173 -57.99 -14.07 20.93
N GLU A 174 -58.32 -12.76 20.90
CA GLU A 174 -57.31 -11.71 20.81
C GLU A 174 -56.41 -11.67 22.06
N SER A 175 -56.96 -11.95 23.25
CA SER A 175 -56.16 -12.10 24.46
C SER A 175 -55.18 -13.29 24.35
N TYR A 176 -55.62 -14.41 23.77
CA TYR A 176 -54.73 -15.56 23.53
C TYR A 176 -53.63 -15.21 22.50
N LYS A 177 -53.99 -14.57 21.39
CA LYS A 177 -52.99 -14.09 20.42
C LYS A 177 -51.94 -13.13 21.04
N ALA A 178 -52.42 -12.21 21.89
CA ALA A 178 -51.50 -11.30 22.60
C ALA A 178 -50.51 -12.08 23.53
N SER A 179 -50.98 -13.13 24.18
CA SER A 179 -50.09 -13.99 25.00
C SER A 179 -49.08 -14.80 24.16
N GLN A 180 -49.47 -15.21 22.94
CA GLN A 180 -48.54 -15.82 21.98
C GLN A 180 -47.42 -14.84 21.56
N PHE A 181 -47.76 -13.58 21.29
CA PHE A 181 -46.73 -12.57 21.02
C PHE A 181 -45.81 -12.33 22.18
N GLN A 182 -46.33 -12.41 23.43
CA GLN A 182 -45.47 -12.31 24.64
C GLN A 182 -44.48 -13.49 24.76
N VAL A 183 -44.89 -14.72 24.42
CA VAL A 183 -44.01 -15.90 24.34
C VAL A 183 -42.95 -15.69 23.26
N ASN A 184 -43.31 -15.19 22.08
CA ASN A 184 -42.34 -14.90 21.01
C ASN A 184 -41.32 -13.86 21.46
N SER A 185 -41.74 -12.78 22.15
CA SER A 185 -40.84 -11.76 22.70
C SER A 185 -39.89 -12.33 23.74
N ALA A 186 -40.39 -13.15 24.69
CA ALA A 186 -39.57 -13.79 25.69
C ALA A 186 -38.57 -14.79 25.06
N ASN A 187 -38.99 -15.50 24.00
CA ASN A 187 -38.11 -16.40 23.26
C ASN A 187 -36.98 -15.65 22.53
N ALA A 188 -37.28 -14.48 21.97
CA ALA A 188 -36.24 -13.61 21.36
C ALA A 188 -35.23 -13.16 22.44
N SER A 189 -35.68 -12.75 23.62
CA SER A 189 -34.80 -12.36 24.71
C SER A 189 -33.96 -13.54 25.22
N LEU A 190 -34.51 -14.76 25.28
CA LEU A 190 -33.74 -15.95 25.62
C LEU A 190 -32.64 -16.23 24.57
N LYS A 191 -32.98 -16.11 23.30
CA LYS A 191 -32.02 -16.30 22.21
C LYS A 191 -30.87 -15.29 22.29
N GLU A 192 -31.17 -14.02 22.56
CA GLU A 192 -30.16 -12.98 22.79
C GLU A 192 -29.23 -13.32 23.94
N ALA A 193 -29.78 -13.72 25.09
CA ALA A 193 -29.01 -14.13 26.27
C ALA A 193 -28.13 -15.36 25.96
N GLN A 194 -28.63 -16.32 25.19
CA GLN A 194 -27.89 -17.50 24.76
C GLN A 194 -26.71 -17.10 23.82
N GLU A 195 -26.94 -16.21 22.88
CA GLU A 195 -25.86 -15.74 22.00
C GLU A 195 -24.79 -14.99 22.79
N ASN A 196 -25.17 -14.17 23.75
CA ASN A 196 -24.21 -13.48 24.61
C ASN A 196 -23.42 -14.48 25.49
N LEU A 197 -24.03 -15.56 25.95
CA LEU A 197 -23.33 -16.64 26.64
C LEU A 197 -22.38 -17.39 25.72
N ASN A 198 -22.78 -17.69 24.48
CA ASN A 198 -21.92 -18.35 23.50
C ASN A 198 -20.67 -17.49 23.17
N ARG A 199 -20.83 -16.17 23.12
CA ARG A 199 -19.76 -15.21 22.88
C ARG A 199 -18.72 -15.08 24.01
N THR A 200 -18.96 -15.72 25.18
CA THR A 200 -17.94 -15.84 26.24
C THR A 200 -16.78 -16.72 25.81
N SER A 201 -17.01 -17.67 24.90
CA SER A 201 -15.98 -18.53 24.33
C SER A 201 -15.57 -18.00 22.96
N ILE A 202 -14.30 -17.69 22.79
CA ILE A 202 -13.75 -17.10 21.59
C ILE A 202 -13.07 -18.20 20.77
N TYR A 203 -13.48 -18.32 19.52
CA TYR A 203 -13.01 -19.35 18.60
C TYR A 203 -12.25 -18.76 17.43
N ALA A 204 -11.32 -19.54 16.84
CA ALA A 204 -10.59 -19.16 15.65
C ALA A 204 -11.53 -19.10 14.43
N PRO A 205 -11.58 -17.96 13.69
CA PRO A 205 -12.42 -17.84 12.51
C PRO A 205 -11.85 -18.57 11.29
N ASN A 206 -10.51 -18.72 11.21
CA ASN A 206 -9.76 -19.36 10.13
C ASN A 206 -8.57 -20.12 10.69
N ASP A 207 -7.99 -21.00 9.86
CA ASP A 207 -6.70 -21.60 10.11
C ASP A 207 -5.58 -20.55 10.05
N GLY A 208 -4.61 -20.67 10.95
CA GLY A 208 -3.47 -19.75 10.98
C GLY A 208 -2.61 -19.91 12.23
N THR A 209 -1.60 -19.06 12.34
CA THR A 209 -0.70 -19.00 13.50
C THR A 209 -1.02 -17.77 14.34
N VAL A 210 -1.01 -17.90 15.65
CA VAL A 210 -1.13 -16.78 16.59
C VAL A 210 0.12 -15.90 16.44
N SER A 211 -0.01 -14.77 15.74
CA SER A 211 1.12 -13.86 15.44
C SER A 211 1.42 -12.91 16.60
N ARG A 212 0.42 -12.61 17.40
CA ARG A 212 0.53 -11.75 18.57
C ARG A 212 -0.53 -12.12 19.60
N LEU A 213 -0.15 -12.09 20.88
CA LEU A 213 -1.04 -12.27 22.01
C LEU A 213 -0.89 -11.05 22.93
N ASN A 214 -1.98 -10.28 23.11
CA ASN A 214 -1.93 -8.99 23.80
C ASN A 214 -2.52 -9.05 25.22
N VAL A 215 -3.06 -10.21 25.65
CA VAL A 215 -3.75 -10.34 26.93
C VAL A 215 -3.27 -11.56 27.71
N GLU A 216 -3.38 -11.48 29.03
CA GLU A 216 -3.06 -12.56 29.93
C GLU A 216 -4.32 -13.07 30.71
N VAL A 217 -4.22 -14.26 31.27
CA VAL A 217 -5.29 -14.81 32.15
C VAL A 217 -5.41 -13.93 33.40
N GLY A 218 -6.65 -13.54 33.75
CA GLY A 218 -6.96 -12.60 34.80
C GLY A 218 -7.10 -11.15 34.34
N GLU A 219 -6.78 -10.85 33.08
CA GLU A 219 -6.93 -9.50 32.55
C GLU A 219 -8.38 -9.23 32.12
N ARG A 220 -8.81 -7.97 32.31
CA ARG A 220 -10.16 -7.54 31.93
C ARG A 220 -10.17 -6.96 30.56
N VAL A 221 -10.97 -7.53 29.65
CA VAL A 221 -11.15 -7.10 28.28
C VAL A 221 -12.50 -6.40 28.09
N THR A 222 -12.52 -5.44 27.16
CA THR A 222 -13.74 -4.73 26.77
C THR A 222 -14.21 -5.22 25.42
N GLY A 223 -15.52 -5.48 25.30
CA GLY A 223 -16.14 -5.85 24.04
C GLY A 223 -16.14 -4.69 23.02
N ALA A 224 -16.11 -5.03 21.76
CA ALA A 224 -16.32 -4.08 20.70
C ALA A 224 -17.73 -3.46 20.79
N SER A 225 -17.82 -2.15 20.69
CA SER A 225 -19.07 -1.39 20.73
C SER A 225 -19.11 -0.37 19.61
N GLN A 226 -20.26 0.31 19.45
CA GLN A 226 -20.41 1.36 18.43
C GLN A 226 -19.40 2.51 18.57
N PHE A 227 -18.85 2.72 19.77
CA PHE A 227 -17.93 3.81 20.09
C PHE A 227 -16.48 3.34 20.40
N SER A 228 -16.22 2.03 20.37
CA SER A 228 -14.89 1.47 20.69
C SER A 228 -14.65 0.17 19.92
N SER A 229 -13.46 0.04 19.35
CA SER A 229 -13.02 -1.18 18.65
C SER A 229 -12.84 -2.39 19.60
N GLY A 230 -13.01 -2.20 20.92
CA GLY A 230 -12.75 -3.23 21.91
C GLY A 230 -11.26 -3.52 22.13
N THR A 231 -10.97 -4.37 23.11
CA THR A 231 -9.60 -4.84 23.39
C THR A 231 -9.18 -5.88 22.35
N GLU A 232 -8.05 -5.68 21.67
CA GLU A 232 -7.46 -6.71 20.82
C GLU A 232 -6.84 -7.80 21.71
N ILE A 233 -7.40 -9.02 21.68
CA ILE A 233 -6.91 -10.15 22.47
C ILE A 233 -5.68 -10.76 21.80
N MET A 234 -5.79 -11.08 20.51
CA MET A 234 -4.73 -11.69 19.74
C MET A 234 -4.91 -11.44 18.24
N ARG A 235 -3.88 -11.79 17.46
CA ARG A 235 -3.94 -11.83 16.00
C ARG A 235 -3.69 -13.24 15.50
N ILE A 236 -4.45 -13.64 14.49
CA ILE A 236 -4.25 -14.89 13.76
C ILE A 236 -3.86 -14.55 12.34
N ALA A 237 -2.67 -14.98 11.95
CA ALA A 237 -2.07 -14.69 10.66
C ALA A 237 -1.84 -15.98 9.86
N ASN A 238 -2.09 -15.91 8.55
CA ASN A 238 -1.66 -16.96 7.65
C ASN A 238 -0.23 -16.67 7.18
N LEU A 239 0.74 -17.40 7.74
CA LEU A 239 2.17 -17.25 7.41
C LEU A 239 2.59 -17.98 6.13
N ASP A 240 1.68 -18.73 5.46
CA ASP A 240 1.99 -19.42 4.19
C ASP A 240 2.20 -18.46 3.02
N VAL A 241 1.55 -17.31 3.07
CA VAL A 241 1.63 -16.27 2.05
C VAL A 241 2.05 -14.97 2.72
N MET A 242 3.28 -14.56 2.42
CA MET A 242 3.85 -13.31 2.92
C MET A 242 3.84 -12.25 1.83
N GLU A 243 3.59 -11.02 2.23
CA GLU A 243 3.60 -9.85 1.38
C GLU A 243 4.50 -8.78 2.00
N VAL A 244 5.09 -7.96 1.16
CA VAL A 244 5.79 -6.74 1.59
C VAL A 244 4.88 -5.57 1.26
N ASN A 245 4.51 -4.79 2.26
CA ASN A 245 3.83 -3.52 2.06
C ASN A 245 4.89 -2.43 2.01
N VAL A 246 5.07 -1.83 0.83
CA VAL A 246 6.05 -0.76 0.59
C VAL A 246 5.36 0.56 0.32
N GLU A 247 6.01 1.66 0.72
CA GLU A 247 5.55 3.01 0.46
C GLU A 247 6.33 3.58 -0.73
N VAL A 248 5.64 3.79 -1.84
CA VAL A 248 6.20 4.36 -3.09
C VAL A 248 5.81 5.81 -3.20
N ASN A 249 6.77 6.67 -3.54
CA ASN A 249 6.54 8.10 -3.71
C ASN A 249 5.64 8.41 -4.92
N GLU A 250 4.91 9.53 -4.86
CA GLU A 250 4.01 10.01 -5.92
C GLU A 250 4.69 10.15 -7.29
N THR A 251 5.96 10.55 -7.33
CA THR A 251 6.72 10.69 -8.58
C THR A 251 7.02 9.36 -9.25
N ASP A 252 7.11 8.30 -8.48
CA ASP A 252 7.54 6.98 -8.94
C ASP A 252 6.37 6.02 -9.18
N ILE A 253 5.24 6.22 -8.48
CA ILE A 253 4.07 5.33 -8.58
C ILE A 253 3.48 5.28 -9.99
N VAL A 254 3.61 6.35 -10.78
CA VAL A 254 3.11 6.43 -12.17
C VAL A 254 3.76 5.39 -13.08
N ARG A 255 4.98 4.96 -12.74
CA ARG A 255 5.76 3.96 -13.50
C ARG A 255 5.50 2.53 -13.04
N VAL A 256 4.89 2.34 -11.87
CA VAL A 256 4.65 1.03 -11.26
C VAL A 256 3.35 0.44 -11.76
N SER A 257 3.37 -0.82 -12.18
CA SER A 257 2.21 -1.54 -12.70
C SER A 257 1.95 -2.84 -11.93
N ILE A 258 0.68 -3.26 -11.91
CA ILE A 258 0.32 -4.57 -11.36
C ILE A 258 1.00 -5.66 -12.19
N MET A 259 1.52 -6.70 -11.51
CA MET A 259 2.31 -7.81 -12.06
C MET A 259 3.77 -7.48 -12.36
N ASP A 260 4.26 -6.26 -12.06
CA ASP A 260 5.69 -5.99 -12.13
C ASP A 260 6.46 -6.90 -11.15
N THR A 261 7.64 -7.31 -11.58
CA THR A 261 8.54 -8.14 -10.77
C THR A 261 9.31 -7.25 -9.81
N ALA A 262 9.46 -7.70 -8.57
CA ALA A 262 10.21 -6.99 -7.56
C ALA A 262 11.31 -7.87 -6.97
N LEU A 263 12.48 -7.28 -6.73
CA LEU A 263 13.56 -7.89 -5.96
C LEU A 263 13.48 -7.34 -4.53
N ILE A 264 13.32 -8.23 -3.57
CA ILE A 264 13.11 -7.93 -2.16
C ILE A 264 14.38 -8.27 -1.40
N GLU A 265 14.95 -7.31 -0.76
CA GLU A 265 16.12 -7.43 0.12
C GLU A 265 15.63 -7.25 1.56
N VAL A 266 15.74 -8.31 2.36
CA VAL A 266 15.27 -8.31 3.74
C VAL A 266 16.45 -8.05 4.66
N ASP A 267 16.34 -7.09 5.58
CA ASP A 267 17.45 -6.67 6.46
C ASP A 267 18.01 -7.82 7.31
N ALA A 268 17.20 -8.84 7.60
CA ALA A 268 17.62 -10.03 8.32
C ALA A 268 18.41 -11.04 7.45
N TYR A 269 18.43 -10.87 6.12
CA TYR A 269 19.05 -11.79 5.14
C TYR A 269 19.81 -10.98 4.09
N LEU A 270 20.87 -10.27 4.50
CA LEU A 270 21.61 -9.31 3.68
C LEU A 270 22.25 -9.88 2.41
N ASP A 271 22.56 -11.18 2.39
CA ASP A 271 23.24 -11.82 1.26
C ASP A 271 22.28 -12.41 0.21
N ARG A 272 20.96 -12.15 0.36
CA ARG A 272 19.93 -12.77 -0.50
C ARG A 272 18.88 -11.78 -0.96
N LYS A 273 18.56 -11.85 -2.26
CA LYS A 273 17.43 -11.15 -2.86
C LYS A 273 16.31 -12.15 -3.13
N PHE A 274 15.13 -11.83 -2.64
CA PHE A 274 13.93 -12.63 -2.85
C PHE A 274 13.11 -12.02 -3.99
N LYS A 275 12.37 -12.87 -4.69
CA LYS A 275 11.53 -12.43 -5.78
C LYS A 275 10.09 -12.25 -5.30
N GLY A 276 9.46 -11.18 -5.77
CA GLY A 276 8.06 -10.89 -5.53
C GLY A 276 7.37 -10.38 -6.79
N VAL A 277 6.05 -10.28 -6.72
CA VAL A 277 5.21 -9.73 -7.79
C VAL A 277 4.20 -8.78 -7.15
N ILE A 278 3.98 -7.64 -7.77
CA ILE A 278 3.00 -6.65 -7.32
C ILE A 278 1.59 -7.20 -7.51
N THR A 279 0.84 -7.25 -6.42
CA THR A 279 -0.55 -7.74 -6.40
C THR A 279 -1.57 -6.62 -6.28
N GLU A 280 -1.22 -5.54 -5.59
CA GLU A 280 -2.13 -4.43 -5.31
C GLU A 280 -1.37 -3.11 -5.23
N ILE A 281 -1.96 -2.06 -5.80
CA ILE A 281 -1.47 -0.68 -5.69
C ILE A 281 -2.63 0.13 -5.10
N ALA A 282 -2.39 0.79 -3.97
CA ALA A 282 -3.40 1.63 -3.34
C ALA A 282 -3.78 2.82 -4.24
N THR A 283 -5.08 3.06 -4.37
CA THR A 283 -5.61 4.19 -5.14
C THR A 283 -5.64 5.50 -4.35
N SER A 284 -5.49 5.41 -3.02
CA SER A 284 -5.46 6.56 -2.12
C SER A 284 -4.07 6.75 -1.56
N ALA A 285 -3.60 7.98 -1.56
CA ALA A 285 -2.31 8.34 -0.99
C ALA A 285 -2.38 8.40 0.55
N ASN A 286 -1.32 7.93 1.19
CA ASN A 286 -1.06 8.18 2.60
C ASN A 286 -0.21 9.45 2.72
N THR A 287 -0.77 10.47 3.34
CA THR A 287 -0.06 11.71 3.61
C THR A 287 0.45 11.69 5.05
N THR A 288 1.76 11.66 5.20
CA THR A 288 2.44 11.70 6.50
C THR A 288 3.15 13.04 6.65
N GLY A 289 2.90 13.75 7.74
CA GLY A 289 3.55 15.03 8.07
C GLY A 289 2.58 16.18 8.35
N THR A 290 3.08 17.21 9.04
CA THR A 290 2.33 18.45 9.33
C THR A 290 2.74 19.53 8.35
N SER A 291 1.82 19.94 7.51
CA SER A 291 1.66 21.15 6.67
C SER A 291 2.83 21.82 5.92
N ALA A 292 4.11 21.53 6.15
CA ALA A 292 5.22 22.13 5.39
C ALA A 292 6.11 21.10 4.68
N ASP A 293 6.17 19.85 5.19
CA ASP A 293 6.96 18.75 4.64
C ASP A 293 6.05 17.51 4.41
N GLN A 294 4.93 17.70 3.71
CA GLN A 294 4.01 16.63 3.44
C GLN A 294 4.56 15.74 2.32
N VAL A 295 4.93 14.50 2.64
CA VAL A 295 5.32 13.51 1.67
C VAL A 295 4.09 12.66 1.31
N THR A 296 3.80 12.60 0.02
CA THR A 296 2.70 11.80 -0.53
C THR A 296 3.26 10.45 -0.97
N ASN A 297 2.87 9.38 -0.28
CA ASN A 297 3.26 8.02 -0.61
C ASN A 297 2.02 7.17 -0.92
N PHE A 298 2.21 6.14 -1.74
CA PHE A 298 1.19 5.15 -2.07
C PHE A 298 1.64 3.78 -1.58
N ASP A 299 0.71 3.05 -0.94
CA ASP A 299 0.97 1.69 -0.49
C ASP A 299 0.92 0.73 -1.66
N VAL A 300 1.97 -0.07 -1.81
CA VAL A 300 2.07 -1.13 -2.82
C VAL A 300 2.31 -2.46 -2.11
N LYS A 301 1.44 -3.45 -2.38
CA LYS A 301 1.58 -4.80 -1.84
C LYS A 301 2.27 -5.71 -2.84
N ILE A 302 3.32 -6.33 -2.39
CA ILE A 302 4.19 -7.20 -3.20
C ILE A 302 4.18 -8.59 -2.58
N LYS A 303 3.58 -9.55 -3.27
CA LYS A 303 3.53 -10.93 -2.82
C LYS A 303 4.88 -11.61 -3.04
N MET A 304 5.45 -12.18 -1.99
CA MET A 304 6.69 -12.95 -2.05
C MET A 304 6.44 -14.31 -2.71
N LEU A 305 7.29 -14.69 -3.66
CA LEU A 305 7.21 -16.00 -4.32
C LEU A 305 7.83 -17.07 -3.44
N LYS A 306 7.07 -18.12 -3.11
CA LYS A 306 7.54 -19.25 -2.29
C LYS A 306 8.82 -19.88 -2.84
N SER A 307 8.93 -20.01 -4.16
CA SER A 307 10.11 -20.55 -4.85
C SER A 307 11.41 -19.80 -4.55
N SER A 308 11.35 -18.57 -4.07
CA SER A 308 12.54 -17.77 -3.77
C SER A 308 13.11 -18.00 -2.35
N TYR A 309 12.34 -18.64 -1.46
CA TYR A 309 12.74 -18.88 -0.07
C TYR A 309 12.44 -20.30 0.45
N GLU A 310 12.03 -21.21 -0.42
CA GLU A 310 11.64 -22.58 -0.06
C GLU A 310 12.78 -23.35 0.63
N ASP A 311 14.02 -23.09 0.23
CA ASP A 311 15.24 -23.66 0.83
C ASP A 311 15.50 -23.20 2.29
N LEU A 312 14.94 -22.09 2.71
CA LEU A 312 15.05 -21.58 4.09
C LEU A 312 14.02 -22.19 5.04
N VAL A 313 12.97 -22.82 4.50
CA VAL A 313 11.94 -23.45 5.31
C VAL A 313 12.46 -24.78 5.85
N LYS A 314 12.66 -24.85 7.16
CA LYS A 314 13.15 -26.09 7.82
C LYS A 314 12.10 -27.19 7.70
N THR A 315 12.50 -28.33 7.14
CA THR A 315 11.66 -29.53 7.04
C THR A 315 11.20 -29.96 8.43
N GLY A 316 9.88 -30.01 8.65
CA GLY A 316 9.29 -30.37 9.97
C GLY A 316 8.94 -29.16 10.87
N SER A 317 9.19 -27.93 10.45
CA SER A 317 8.70 -26.76 11.18
C SER A 317 7.19 -26.56 10.96
N LYS A 318 6.44 -26.29 12.03
CA LYS A 318 5.02 -25.91 11.95
C LYS A 318 4.82 -24.52 11.30
N ILE A 319 5.90 -23.75 11.12
CA ILE A 319 5.89 -22.42 10.55
C ILE A 319 6.37 -22.51 9.10
N SER A 320 5.50 -22.20 8.15
CA SER A 320 5.74 -22.32 6.71
C SER A 320 6.63 -21.22 6.11
N SER A 321 6.95 -20.17 6.87
CA SER A 321 7.74 -19.02 6.39
C SER A 321 8.92 -18.75 7.30
N PRO A 322 10.12 -18.44 6.75
CA PRO A 322 11.26 -17.99 7.53
C PRO A 322 11.12 -16.53 7.99
N PHE A 323 10.17 -15.79 7.42
CA PHE A 323 9.94 -14.39 7.72
C PHE A 323 8.95 -14.22 8.87
N ARG A 324 9.20 -13.18 9.68
CA ARG A 324 8.29 -12.80 10.74
C ARG A 324 7.56 -11.50 10.39
N PRO A 325 6.27 -11.37 10.72
CA PRO A 325 5.55 -10.10 10.56
C PRO A 325 6.29 -8.94 11.23
N GLY A 326 6.43 -7.82 10.51
CA GLY A 326 7.12 -6.64 10.99
C GLY A 326 8.58 -6.51 10.61
N MET A 327 9.21 -7.52 9.97
CA MET A 327 10.56 -7.40 9.42
C MET A 327 10.60 -6.31 8.36
N SER A 328 11.68 -5.50 8.37
CA SER A 328 11.93 -4.48 7.34
C SER A 328 12.53 -5.11 6.09
N ALA A 329 12.17 -4.53 4.96
CA ALA A 329 12.69 -4.92 3.66
C ALA A 329 12.81 -3.70 2.73
N THR A 330 13.85 -3.70 1.90
CA THR A 330 14.00 -2.78 0.78
C THR A 330 13.63 -3.52 -0.50
N VAL A 331 12.83 -2.89 -1.34
CA VAL A 331 12.33 -3.50 -2.57
C VAL A 331 12.74 -2.67 -3.77
N GLU A 332 13.30 -3.35 -4.77
CA GLU A 332 13.60 -2.80 -6.09
C GLU A 332 12.54 -3.33 -7.08
N ILE A 333 11.58 -2.48 -7.41
CA ILE A 333 10.50 -2.78 -8.38
C ILE A 333 11.05 -2.58 -9.78
N GLN A 334 10.99 -3.60 -10.63
CA GLN A 334 11.40 -3.55 -12.02
C GLN A 334 10.21 -3.09 -12.87
N THR A 335 10.19 -1.81 -13.26
CA THR A 335 9.05 -1.20 -13.94
C THR A 335 9.10 -1.36 -15.45
N GLU A 336 10.28 -1.19 -16.05
CA GLU A 336 10.47 -1.36 -17.49
C GLU A 336 11.78 -2.10 -17.78
N VAL A 337 11.70 -3.10 -18.66
CA VAL A 337 12.85 -3.89 -19.10
C VAL A 337 12.99 -3.73 -20.61
N VAL A 338 14.01 -2.98 -21.03
CA VAL A 338 14.28 -2.78 -22.47
C VAL A 338 15.57 -3.51 -22.83
N LYS A 339 15.48 -4.45 -23.77
CA LYS A 339 16.59 -5.30 -24.18
C LYS A 339 17.28 -4.74 -25.43
N ASP A 340 18.58 -4.96 -25.53
CA ASP A 340 19.40 -4.68 -26.71
C ASP A 340 19.30 -3.23 -27.19
N VAL A 341 19.33 -2.27 -26.25
CA VAL A 341 19.28 -0.84 -26.58
C VAL A 341 20.65 -0.18 -26.42
N LEU A 342 20.97 0.75 -27.34
CA LEU A 342 22.19 1.54 -27.25
C LEU A 342 22.19 2.31 -25.93
N SER A 343 23.25 2.17 -25.17
CA SER A 343 23.37 2.75 -23.84
C SER A 343 24.71 3.43 -23.63
N VAL A 344 24.67 4.48 -22.82
CA VAL A 344 25.84 5.22 -22.38
C VAL A 344 25.81 5.35 -20.87
N PRO A 345 26.97 5.43 -20.18
CA PRO A 345 26.97 5.73 -18.75
C PRO A 345 26.29 7.07 -18.46
N ILE A 346 25.48 7.13 -17.39
CA ILE A 346 24.76 8.36 -17.00
C ILE A 346 25.73 9.57 -16.85
N GLN A 347 26.96 9.31 -16.38
CA GLN A 347 27.99 10.34 -16.22
C GLN A 347 28.42 11.02 -17.52
N ALA A 348 28.15 10.42 -18.67
CA ALA A 348 28.48 10.95 -19.98
C ALA A 348 27.43 11.95 -20.51
N VAL A 349 26.22 11.87 -20.01
CA VAL A 349 25.12 12.74 -20.42
C VAL A 349 25.18 14.04 -19.62
N THR A 350 25.11 15.17 -20.34
CA THR A 350 25.10 16.50 -19.74
C THR A 350 23.99 17.34 -20.32
N THR A 351 23.36 18.13 -19.47
CA THR A 351 22.37 19.14 -19.89
C THR A 351 23.05 20.48 -19.99
N ARG A 352 23.03 21.12 -21.18
CA ARG A 352 23.55 22.46 -21.35
C ARG A 352 22.49 23.36 -21.95
N ALA A 353 22.33 24.54 -21.38
CA ALA A 353 21.58 25.60 -22.04
C ALA A 353 22.27 25.92 -23.33
N ASP A 354 21.54 25.91 -24.46
CA ASP A 354 22.06 26.12 -25.79
C ASP A 354 22.80 27.48 -25.86
N THR A 355 24.13 27.43 -25.84
CA THR A 355 24.99 28.59 -26.05
C THR A 355 25.39 28.61 -27.49
N SER A 356 24.43 28.49 -28.42
CA SER A 356 24.66 28.76 -29.82
C SER A 356 24.92 30.25 -30.01
N GLY A 357 26.16 30.63 -29.92
CA GLY A 357 26.83 31.69 -30.66
C GLY A 357 26.25 33.11 -30.74
N ARG A 358 25.29 33.49 -29.90
CA ARG A 358 24.84 34.91 -29.81
C ARG A 358 24.95 35.38 -28.37
N ILE A 359 25.90 36.26 -28.13
CA ILE A 359 25.95 37.10 -26.90
C ILE A 359 24.72 38.00 -26.94
N LYS A 360 23.63 37.53 -26.34
CA LYS A 360 22.45 38.38 -26.10
C LYS A 360 22.81 39.49 -25.13
N SER A 361 22.55 40.73 -25.49
CA SER A 361 22.82 41.92 -24.67
C SER A 361 22.04 41.82 -23.33
N ALA A 362 22.57 42.47 -22.31
CA ALA A 362 21.94 42.50 -20.97
C ALA A 362 20.49 43.04 -20.98
N ARG A 363 20.06 43.67 -22.05
CA ARG A 363 18.70 44.16 -22.27
C ARG A 363 17.75 43.08 -22.75
N GLU A 364 18.17 42.22 -23.69
CA GLU A 364 17.39 41.07 -24.19
C GLU A 364 17.15 40.00 -23.09
N LYS A 365 18.14 39.81 -22.18
CA LYS A 365 17.97 38.93 -21.04
C LYS A 365 16.89 39.37 -20.01
N ARG A 366 16.57 40.70 -20.00
CA ARG A 366 15.51 41.23 -19.10
C ARG A 366 14.10 41.14 -19.73
N GLU A 367 14.01 41.18 -21.04
CA GLU A 367 12.74 41.02 -21.78
C GLU A 367 12.31 39.56 -21.88
N ASP A 368 13.25 38.62 -22.11
CA ASP A 368 12.98 37.16 -22.09
C ASP A 368 12.53 36.65 -20.71
N LYS A 369 13.03 37.24 -19.62
CA LYS A 369 12.61 36.89 -18.26
C LYS A 369 11.17 37.32 -17.90
N LYS A 370 10.60 38.30 -18.66
CA LYS A 370 9.23 38.76 -18.48
C LYS A 370 8.21 38.02 -19.35
N SER A 371 8.64 37.39 -20.42
CA SER A 371 7.74 36.71 -21.37
C SER A 371 7.70 35.18 -21.23
N ASN A 372 8.61 34.59 -20.45
CA ASN A 372 8.75 33.13 -20.29
C ASN A 372 8.40 32.59 -18.88
N ALA A 373 7.57 33.27 -18.13
CA ALA A 373 6.95 32.67 -16.96
C ALA A 373 5.85 31.66 -17.41
N GLY A 374 6.26 30.43 -17.76
CA GLY A 374 5.30 29.38 -18.10
C GLY A 374 5.61 28.49 -19.29
N LYS A 375 6.80 28.56 -19.87
CA LYS A 375 7.25 27.54 -20.82
C LYS A 375 8.38 26.73 -20.20
N ASP A 376 8.16 25.45 -20.02
CA ASP A 376 9.21 24.48 -19.69
C ASP A 376 10.34 24.65 -20.71
N GLU A 377 11.51 25.13 -20.27
CA GLU A 377 12.74 25.06 -21.06
C GLU A 377 13.01 23.57 -21.29
N VAL A 378 12.76 23.10 -22.51
CA VAL A 378 13.18 21.76 -22.94
C VAL A 378 14.71 21.76 -22.84
N THR A 379 15.22 21.26 -21.74
CA THR A 379 16.65 21.13 -21.48
C THR A 379 17.16 20.04 -22.41
N GLN A 380 17.86 20.43 -23.49
CA GLN A 380 18.40 19.48 -24.44
C GLN A 380 19.60 18.75 -23.83
N GLU A 381 19.64 17.45 -24.01
CA GLU A 381 20.69 16.58 -23.49
C GLU A 381 21.76 16.36 -24.54
N TYR A 382 23.03 16.33 -24.12
CA TYR A 382 24.19 16.22 -24.97
C TYR A 382 25.16 15.18 -24.46
N VAL A 383 25.90 14.58 -25.37
CA VAL A 383 27.01 13.67 -25.08
C VAL A 383 28.23 14.14 -25.89
N PHE A 384 29.43 13.99 -25.33
CA PHE A 384 30.67 14.22 -26.06
C PHE A 384 31.17 12.92 -26.67
N VAL A 385 31.19 12.86 -28.00
CA VAL A 385 31.76 11.75 -28.78
C VAL A 385 33.18 12.14 -29.21
N VAL A 386 34.12 11.21 -29.12
CA VAL A 386 35.50 11.42 -29.58
C VAL A 386 35.57 11.05 -31.06
N GLU A 387 35.86 12.04 -31.93
CA GLU A 387 36.15 11.84 -33.34
C GLU A 387 37.54 12.45 -33.64
N ASP A 388 38.46 11.69 -34.20
CA ASP A 388 39.80 12.12 -34.56
C ASP A 388 40.58 12.87 -33.46
N GLY A 389 40.44 12.41 -32.19
CA GLY A 389 41.11 13.03 -31.04
C GLY A 389 40.48 14.35 -30.57
N LYS A 390 39.28 14.70 -31.04
CA LYS A 390 38.52 15.90 -30.67
C LYS A 390 37.18 15.53 -30.06
N ALA A 391 36.74 16.31 -29.06
CA ALA A 391 35.44 16.16 -28.44
C ALA A 391 34.36 16.84 -29.28
N LYS A 392 33.44 16.07 -29.83
CA LYS A 392 32.30 16.54 -30.59
C LYS A 392 31.06 16.51 -29.71
N LEU A 393 30.43 17.67 -29.54
CA LEU A 393 29.17 17.79 -28.81
C LEU A 393 28.01 17.29 -29.68
N THR A 394 27.37 16.19 -29.30
CA THR A 394 26.27 15.58 -30.02
C THR A 394 25.00 15.65 -29.19
N ALA A 395 23.93 16.23 -29.76
CA ALA A 395 22.62 16.22 -29.12
C ALA A 395 22.06 14.79 -29.12
N VAL A 396 21.54 14.36 -28.01
CA VAL A 396 20.98 13.01 -27.80
C VAL A 396 19.55 13.10 -27.28
N LYS A 397 18.77 12.07 -27.59
CA LYS A 397 17.47 11.86 -27.02
C LYS A 397 17.54 10.61 -26.15
N THR A 398 17.42 10.79 -24.88
CA THR A 398 17.52 9.68 -23.93
C THR A 398 16.18 8.95 -23.76
N GLY A 399 16.21 7.85 -23.07
CA GLY A 399 15.06 7.01 -22.74
C GLY A 399 15.15 6.46 -21.34
N VAL A 400 14.90 5.16 -21.18
CA VAL A 400 14.93 4.45 -19.92
C VAL A 400 16.35 4.43 -19.34
N GLN A 401 16.47 4.54 -18.03
CA GLN A 401 17.76 4.52 -17.32
C GLN A 401 17.75 3.54 -16.14
N ASP A 402 18.91 2.99 -15.87
CA ASP A 402 19.18 2.27 -14.63
C ASP A 402 20.14 3.06 -13.72
N ASN A 403 20.71 2.44 -12.70
CA ASN A 403 21.65 3.11 -11.78
C ASN A 403 23.01 3.48 -12.42
N MET A 404 23.36 2.95 -13.58
CA MET A 404 24.68 3.15 -14.22
C MET A 404 24.58 3.63 -15.67
N TYR A 405 23.58 3.21 -16.42
CA TYR A 405 23.42 3.45 -17.86
C TYR A 405 22.08 4.08 -18.18
N ILE A 406 22.08 4.88 -19.24
CA ILE A 406 20.90 5.49 -19.82
C ILE A 406 20.79 5.10 -21.29
N GLN A 407 19.58 4.76 -21.72
CA GLN A 407 19.28 4.49 -23.12
C GLN A 407 19.43 5.75 -23.95
N VAL A 408 20.06 5.63 -25.10
CA VAL A 408 20.07 6.70 -26.13
C VAL A 408 19.27 6.22 -27.34
N LYS A 409 18.15 6.91 -27.61
CA LYS A 409 17.27 6.62 -28.75
C LYS A 409 17.78 7.21 -30.06
N GLU A 410 18.38 8.40 -29.98
CA GLU A 410 18.86 9.14 -31.13
C GLU A 410 20.16 9.90 -30.78
N GLY A 411 21.10 10.04 -31.71
CA GLY A 411 22.28 10.90 -31.60
C GLY A 411 23.62 10.17 -31.56
N VAL A 412 23.69 8.91 -31.21
CA VAL A 412 24.94 8.11 -31.20
C VAL A 412 24.74 6.78 -31.92
N LYS A 413 25.85 6.18 -32.37
CA LYS A 413 25.89 4.89 -33.06
C LYS A 413 26.60 3.86 -32.19
N GLU A 414 26.34 2.58 -32.43
CA GLU A 414 27.08 1.49 -31.80
C GLU A 414 28.57 1.60 -32.13
N GLY A 415 29.43 1.49 -31.12
CA GLY A 415 30.87 1.59 -31.21
C GLY A 415 31.43 3.01 -31.07
N ASP A 416 30.60 4.06 -31.04
CA ASP A 416 31.05 5.42 -30.76
C ASP A 416 31.76 5.50 -29.40
N GLU A 417 32.85 6.24 -29.30
CA GLU A 417 33.56 6.46 -28.04
C GLU A 417 33.05 7.73 -27.36
N VAL A 418 32.36 7.54 -26.21
CA VAL A 418 31.74 8.61 -25.44
C VAL A 418 32.56 8.96 -24.22
N ILE A 419 32.77 10.25 -23.96
CA ILE A 419 33.55 10.75 -22.82
C ILE A 419 32.74 10.58 -21.53
N VAL A 420 33.30 9.82 -20.57
CA VAL A 420 32.63 9.50 -19.29
C VAL A 420 33.28 10.15 -18.07
N ALA A 421 34.58 10.49 -18.17
CA ALA A 421 35.30 11.05 -17.02
C ALA A 421 36.43 11.99 -17.45
N PRO A 422 36.82 12.96 -16.62
CA PRO A 422 36.22 13.33 -15.34
C PRO A 422 34.89 14.09 -15.53
N TYR A 423 33.92 13.90 -14.66
CA TYR A 423 32.59 14.55 -14.75
C TYR A 423 32.67 16.07 -14.89
N ARG A 424 33.63 16.71 -14.23
CA ARG A 424 33.87 18.15 -14.33
C ARG A 424 34.23 18.58 -15.77
N ALA A 425 35.01 17.75 -16.48
CA ALA A 425 35.34 18.03 -17.90
C ALA A 425 34.07 17.92 -18.75
N VAL A 426 33.26 16.88 -18.60
CA VAL A 426 32.01 16.68 -19.35
C VAL A 426 30.99 17.78 -19.05
N SER A 427 30.82 18.16 -17.78
CA SER A 427 29.76 19.11 -17.41
C SER A 427 30.13 20.58 -17.63
N LYS A 428 31.42 20.98 -17.52
CA LYS A 428 31.80 22.41 -17.47
C LYS A 428 32.97 22.80 -18.39
N GLU A 429 33.99 21.95 -18.56
CA GLU A 429 35.27 22.37 -19.16
C GLU A 429 35.32 22.14 -20.68
N LEU A 430 34.84 20.99 -21.17
CA LEU A 430 34.87 20.63 -22.59
C LEU A 430 33.95 21.51 -23.44
N LYS A 431 34.47 21.92 -24.56
CA LYS A 431 33.71 22.61 -25.65
C LYS A 431 33.75 21.76 -26.90
N ASN A 432 32.80 22.03 -27.79
CA ASN A 432 32.78 21.39 -29.11
C ASN A 432 34.07 21.69 -29.86
N GLY A 433 34.82 20.65 -30.28
CA GLY A 433 36.05 20.73 -31.02
C GLY A 433 37.35 20.77 -30.19
N ASP A 434 37.28 20.68 -28.86
CA ASP A 434 38.46 20.65 -28.00
C ASP A 434 39.28 19.36 -28.22
N GLU A 435 40.61 19.49 -28.24
CA GLU A 435 41.53 18.35 -28.32
C GLU A 435 41.56 17.58 -27.01
N VAL A 436 41.30 16.27 -27.06
CA VAL A 436 41.25 15.39 -25.93
C VAL A 436 42.27 14.27 -26.05
N THR A 437 42.84 13.88 -24.91
CA THR A 437 43.73 12.73 -24.85
C THR A 437 43.02 11.62 -24.06
N VAL A 438 42.67 10.54 -24.78
CA VAL A 438 42.04 9.35 -24.15
C VAL A 438 43.03 8.63 -23.24
N VAL A 439 42.67 8.44 -22.00
CA VAL A 439 43.45 7.71 -20.99
C VAL A 439 42.55 6.72 -20.28
N ASP A 440 43.15 5.63 -19.80
CA ASP A 440 42.42 4.65 -19.00
C ASP A 440 41.84 5.32 -17.71
N LYS A 441 40.58 5.01 -17.37
CA LYS A 441 39.85 5.53 -16.21
C LYS A 441 40.67 5.40 -14.92
N LYS A 442 41.47 4.33 -14.78
CA LYS A 442 42.35 4.09 -13.62
C LYS A 442 43.54 5.06 -13.54
N LYS A 443 44.03 5.56 -14.68
CA LYS A 443 45.17 6.48 -14.77
C LYS A 443 44.78 7.97 -14.67
N LEU A 444 43.50 8.29 -14.74
CA LEU A 444 43.01 9.67 -14.65
C LEU A 444 43.21 10.30 -13.27
N PHE A 445 43.21 9.50 -12.23
CA PHE A 445 43.26 9.94 -10.83
C PHE A 445 44.63 9.70 -10.16
N VAL A 446 45.57 9.09 -10.88
CA VAL A 446 46.95 8.95 -10.38
C VAL A 446 47.68 10.28 -10.63
N LYS A 447 47.98 11.01 -9.56
CA LYS A 447 48.93 12.12 -9.62
C LYS A 447 50.28 11.55 -10.06
N GLU A 448 50.78 11.96 -11.23
CA GLU A 448 52.22 11.87 -11.51
C GLU A 448 52.91 12.78 -10.52
N ASP A 449 53.56 12.19 -9.50
CA ASP A 449 54.55 12.89 -8.68
C ASP A 449 55.69 13.34 -9.61
N LYS A 450 55.78 14.65 -9.80
CA LYS A 450 56.95 15.31 -10.38
C LYS A 450 57.88 15.73 -9.30
#